data_5bc5035da0a8143bc7ba714a90e84988
#
_entry.id   5bc5035da0a8143bc7ba714a90e84988
#
_cell.length_a   1.000
_cell.length_b   1.000
_cell.length_c   1.000
_cell.angle_alpha   90.00
_cell.angle_beta   90.00
_cell.angle_gamma   90.00
#
_symmetry.space_group_name_H-M   'P 1'
#
loop_
_entity.id
_entity.type
_entity.pdbx_description
1 polymer ?
#
loop_
_entity_poly.entity_id
_entity_poly.type
_entity_poly.pdbx_seq_one_letter_code
_entity_poly.pdbx_strand_id
1 'polypeptide(L)'
;VHPKLDEVLGYKAYKSVKDIPGNVDIAVFAIPAKFVAQALTEVGEKGIAGAILIPSGFAETGNVEGQDELVAISRKYDIRLMGPNIYGFYYTPLNLCATFCTPFDVKGKAALSSQSGGIGMAIIGFSRSTKMGVSAIVGLGNKSDIDEDDLLTFFEHDDNTQIVAMHLEDLKDGRAFSEAAKRVSKKKPVVVLKAGRTSLGARAASSHTGALAGNDKIYEDVLKQSGVIRARSLQDLLQFARGVPVLPTPKGENVVIITGAGGSGVLLSDACVDNGLNLMTMPSDLDAAFRKFIPPFGAAGNPVDITGGEPPTTYQNTVRLGLEDERIHALILGYWHTIITPPMVFAKVITEVVQEMRD
;
A
#
# COMPACT_ATOMS: atom_id res chain seq x y z
N VAL A 1 -28.33 -10.77 9.96
CA VAL A 1 -28.90 -12.03 10.48
C VAL A 1 -28.51 -12.16 11.94
N HIS A 2 -29.46 -12.51 12.80
CA HIS A 2 -29.22 -12.75 14.22
C HIS A 2 -30.20 -13.78 14.78
N PRO A 3 -29.74 -14.86 15.47
CA PRO A 3 -30.63 -15.97 15.84
C PRO A 3 -31.70 -15.61 16.91
N LYS A 4 -31.46 -14.55 17.70
CA LYS A 4 -32.35 -14.18 18.83
C LYS A 4 -32.99 -12.81 18.69
N LEU A 5 -32.32 -11.84 18.05
CA LEU A 5 -32.83 -10.47 17.91
C LEU A 5 -33.69 -10.33 16.65
N ASP A 6 -34.71 -9.50 16.72
CA ASP A 6 -35.57 -9.15 15.58
C ASP A 6 -35.15 -7.82 14.95
N GLU A 7 -34.28 -7.04 15.66
CA GLU A 7 -33.73 -5.79 15.20
C GLU A 7 -32.32 -5.60 15.72
N VAL A 8 -31.42 -5.00 14.92
CA VAL A 8 -30.06 -4.61 15.29
C VAL A 8 -29.78 -3.25 14.69
N LEU A 9 -29.41 -2.27 15.52
CA LEU A 9 -29.09 -0.89 15.11
C LEU A 9 -30.18 -0.22 14.26
N GLY A 10 -31.45 -0.48 14.54
CA GLY A 10 -32.57 0.06 13.78
C GLY A 10 -32.92 -0.69 12.50
N TYR A 11 -32.20 -1.77 12.19
CA TYR A 11 -32.46 -2.61 11.02
C TYR A 11 -33.13 -3.92 11.43
N LYS A 12 -34.11 -4.37 10.65
CA LYS A 12 -34.72 -5.68 10.83
C LYS A 12 -33.67 -6.78 10.75
N ALA A 13 -33.64 -7.64 11.75
CA ALA A 13 -32.79 -8.83 11.76
C ALA A 13 -33.62 -10.07 11.39
N TYR A 14 -33.06 -10.94 10.56
CA TYR A 14 -33.64 -12.19 10.13
C TYR A 14 -33.04 -13.36 10.92
N LYS A 15 -33.80 -14.44 11.10
CA LYS A 15 -33.29 -15.62 11.85
C LYS A 15 -32.33 -16.45 11.01
N SER A 16 -32.52 -16.50 9.71
CA SER A 16 -31.65 -17.12 8.71
C SER A 16 -31.40 -16.16 7.55
N VAL A 17 -30.29 -16.32 6.86
CA VAL A 17 -29.99 -15.59 5.62
C VAL A 17 -31.05 -15.92 4.54
N LYS A 18 -31.64 -17.10 4.59
CA LYS A 18 -32.73 -17.53 3.66
C LYS A 18 -33.97 -16.68 3.77
N ASP A 19 -34.25 -16.12 4.95
CA ASP A 19 -35.41 -15.30 5.22
C ASP A 19 -35.32 -13.87 4.67
N ILE A 20 -34.10 -13.45 4.24
CA ILE A 20 -33.90 -12.13 3.66
C ILE A 20 -34.55 -12.05 2.30
N PRO A 21 -35.50 -11.10 2.05
CA PRO A 21 -36.13 -10.97 0.75
C PRO A 21 -35.13 -10.42 -0.31
N GLY A 22 -35.31 -10.88 -1.55
CA GLY A 22 -34.49 -10.43 -2.68
C GLY A 22 -33.10 -11.05 -2.74
N ASN A 23 -32.28 -10.50 -3.62
CA ASN A 23 -30.91 -10.94 -3.84
C ASN A 23 -29.98 -10.33 -2.80
N VAL A 24 -28.95 -11.09 -2.43
CA VAL A 24 -27.85 -10.66 -1.58
C VAL A 24 -26.55 -11.04 -2.29
N ASP A 25 -25.64 -10.10 -2.46
CA ASP A 25 -24.40 -10.32 -3.23
C ASP A 25 -23.26 -10.88 -2.37
N ILE A 26 -23.16 -10.42 -1.11
CA ILE A 26 -22.05 -10.74 -0.21
C ILE A 26 -22.58 -11.01 1.21
N ALA A 27 -22.02 -12.03 1.86
CA ALA A 27 -22.22 -12.33 3.27
C ALA A 27 -20.95 -12.04 4.08
N VAL A 28 -21.06 -11.27 5.16
CA VAL A 28 -19.97 -11.02 6.11
C VAL A 28 -20.22 -11.79 7.38
N PHE A 29 -19.28 -12.66 7.76
CA PHE A 29 -19.37 -13.51 8.93
C PHE A 29 -18.61 -12.89 10.12
N ALA A 30 -19.34 -12.54 11.15
CA ALA A 30 -18.82 -12.07 12.44
C ALA A 30 -19.41 -12.92 13.58
N ILE A 31 -19.30 -14.24 13.45
CA ILE A 31 -19.87 -15.25 14.35
C ILE A 31 -18.77 -16.22 14.82
N PRO A 32 -18.93 -16.93 15.95
CA PRO A 32 -17.96 -17.93 16.39
C PRO A 32 -17.72 -19.03 15.34
N ALA A 33 -16.46 -19.49 15.20
CA ALA A 33 -16.02 -20.45 14.19
C ALA A 33 -16.92 -21.68 14.05
N LYS A 34 -17.37 -22.25 15.18
CA LYS A 34 -18.22 -23.46 15.21
C LYS A 34 -19.59 -23.33 14.49
N PHE A 35 -20.01 -22.10 14.16
CA PHE A 35 -21.26 -21.85 13.46
C PHE A 35 -21.06 -21.47 11.99
N VAL A 36 -19.80 -21.27 11.56
CA VAL A 36 -19.50 -20.74 10.22
C VAL A 36 -19.90 -21.72 9.12
N ALA A 37 -19.59 -23.02 9.25
CA ALA A 37 -19.89 -24.04 8.24
C ALA A 37 -21.39 -24.14 7.98
N GLN A 38 -22.21 -24.19 9.04
CA GLN A 38 -23.66 -24.21 8.89
C GLN A 38 -24.17 -22.93 8.20
N ALA A 39 -23.74 -21.75 8.67
CA ALA A 39 -24.18 -20.49 8.10
C ALA A 39 -23.69 -20.30 6.64
N LEU A 40 -22.51 -20.80 6.29
CA LEU A 40 -21.99 -20.78 4.92
C LEU A 40 -22.82 -21.67 4.00
N THR A 41 -23.29 -22.82 4.51
CA THR A 41 -24.24 -23.67 3.77
C THR A 41 -25.54 -22.93 3.45
N GLU A 42 -26.12 -22.22 4.44
CA GLU A 42 -27.32 -21.42 4.22
C GLU A 42 -27.10 -20.27 3.21
N VAL A 43 -25.90 -19.65 3.24
CA VAL A 43 -25.46 -18.64 2.26
C VAL A 43 -25.42 -19.23 0.85
N GLY A 44 -24.87 -20.44 0.69
CA GLY A 44 -24.85 -21.15 -0.58
C GLY A 44 -26.23 -21.53 -1.10
N GLU A 45 -27.10 -22.04 -0.22
CA GLU A 45 -28.49 -22.37 -0.58
C GLU A 45 -29.33 -21.15 -0.97
N LYS A 46 -28.96 -19.97 -0.47
CA LYS A 46 -29.54 -18.68 -0.88
C LYS A 46 -29.01 -18.19 -2.24
N GLY A 47 -27.89 -18.72 -2.74
CA GLY A 47 -27.27 -18.31 -4.00
C GLY A 47 -26.39 -17.07 -3.86
N ILE A 48 -25.79 -16.82 -2.69
CA ILE A 48 -24.87 -15.70 -2.45
C ILE A 48 -23.48 -16.10 -2.93
N ALA A 49 -22.89 -15.32 -3.83
CA ALA A 49 -21.65 -15.67 -4.52
C ALA A 49 -20.36 -15.33 -3.74
N GLY A 50 -20.41 -14.47 -2.73
CA GLY A 50 -19.23 -14.04 -1.95
C GLY A 50 -19.42 -14.15 -0.46
N ALA A 51 -18.41 -14.66 0.25
CA ALA A 51 -18.40 -14.75 1.70
C ALA A 51 -17.08 -14.24 2.29
N ILE A 52 -17.20 -13.36 3.30
CA ILE A 52 -16.09 -12.72 3.99
C ILE A 52 -16.06 -13.29 5.40
N LEU A 53 -15.01 -14.06 5.69
CA LEU A 53 -14.90 -14.84 6.91
C LEU A 53 -13.94 -14.16 7.90
N ILE A 54 -14.47 -13.28 8.76
CA ILE A 54 -13.68 -12.60 9.80
C ILE A 54 -13.23 -13.58 10.90
N PRO A 55 -14.01 -14.59 11.33
CA PRO A 55 -13.64 -15.45 12.46
C PRO A 55 -12.31 -16.16 12.31
N SER A 56 -11.60 -16.28 13.42
CA SER A 56 -10.47 -17.19 13.64
C SER A 56 -10.93 -18.51 14.26
N GLY A 57 -10.01 -19.48 14.38
CA GLY A 57 -10.26 -20.81 14.93
C GLY A 57 -10.24 -21.93 13.89
N PHE A 58 -9.47 -21.72 12.83
CA PHE A 58 -9.29 -22.63 11.70
C PHE A 58 -7.83 -23.09 11.59
N ALA A 59 -7.26 -23.16 10.39
CA ALA A 59 -5.91 -23.70 10.17
C ALA A 59 -4.81 -23.01 11.00
N GLU A 60 -4.94 -21.71 11.29
CA GLU A 60 -4.00 -20.96 12.13
C GLU A 60 -3.96 -21.43 13.60
N THR A 61 -4.99 -22.15 14.04
CA THR A 61 -5.05 -22.80 15.37
C THR A 61 -4.92 -24.33 15.30
N GLY A 62 -4.57 -24.87 14.12
CA GLY A 62 -4.44 -26.31 13.88
C GLY A 62 -5.74 -27.00 13.46
N ASN A 63 -6.87 -26.28 13.35
CA ASN A 63 -8.15 -26.81 12.87
C ASN A 63 -8.21 -26.78 11.34
N VAL A 64 -7.34 -27.57 10.69
CA VAL A 64 -7.25 -27.69 9.24
C VAL A 64 -8.53 -28.30 8.66
N GLU A 65 -9.05 -29.36 9.29
CA GLU A 65 -10.28 -30.03 8.85
C GLU A 65 -11.48 -29.08 8.79
N GLY A 66 -11.63 -28.18 9.78
CA GLY A 66 -12.68 -27.17 9.76
C GLY A 66 -12.52 -26.17 8.62
N GLN A 67 -11.29 -25.80 8.26
CA GLN A 67 -11.04 -24.93 7.10
C GLN A 67 -11.34 -25.68 5.78
N ASP A 68 -10.94 -26.93 5.66
CA ASP A 68 -11.21 -27.76 4.47
C ASP A 68 -12.72 -27.96 4.27
N GLU A 69 -13.49 -28.09 5.34
CA GLU A 69 -14.95 -28.11 5.29
C GLU A 69 -15.52 -26.82 4.67
N LEU A 70 -15.02 -25.64 5.07
CA LEU A 70 -15.46 -24.38 4.46
C LEU A 70 -15.15 -24.31 2.96
N VAL A 71 -13.97 -24.77 2.55
CA VAL A 71 -13.58 -24.85 1.15
C VAL A 71 -14.47 -25.83 0.37
N ALA A 72 -14.83 -26.98 0.97
CA ALA A 72 -15.73 -27.94 0.34
C ALA A 72 -17.14 -27.36 0.15
N ILE A 73 -17.66 -26.64 1.13
CA ILE A 73 -18.96 -25.95 1.05
C ILE A 73 -18.89 -24.86 -0.05
N SER A 74 -17.84 -24.05 -0.09
CA SER A 74 -17.70 -22.97 -1.06
C SER A 74 -17.71 -23.53 -2.50
N ARG A 75 -16.96 -24.58 -2.76
CA ARG A 75 -16.93 -25.25 -4.07
C ARG A 75 -18.27 -25.85 -4.48
N LYS A 76 -18.98 -26.42 -3.51
CA LYS A 76 -20.32 -27.02 -3.76
C LYS A 76 -21.33 -25.99 -4.24
N TYR A 77 -21.26 -24.76 -3.72
CA TYR A 77 -22.24 -23.71 -3.98
C TYR A 77 -21.67 -22.56 -4.83
N ASP A 78 -20.48 -22.68 -5.36
CA ASP A 78 -19.78 -21.66 -6.17
C ASP A 78 -19.66 -20.30 -5.42
N ILE A 79 -19.21 -20.35 -4.16
CA ILE A 79 -19.00 -19.17 -3.31
C ILE A 79 -17.51 -18.83 -3.28
N ARG A 80 -17.15 -17.60 -3.57
CA ARG A 80 -15.78 -17.13 -3.34
C ARG A 80 -15.58 -16.75 -1.87
N LEU A 81 -14.50 -17.24 -1.25
CA LEU A 81 -14.18 -17.01 0.15
C LEU A 81 -13.00 -16.05 0.35
N MET A 82 -13.19 -14.99 1.13
CA MET A 82 -12.11 -14.16 1.66
C MET A 82 -11.86 -14.52 3.13
N GLY A 83 -10.63 -14.90 3.46
CA GLY A 83 -10.23 -15.37 4.80
C GLY A 83 -10.16 -16.91 4.88
N PRO A 84 -10.50 -17.54 6.04
CA PRO A 84 -10.90 -16.94 7.33
C PRO A 84 -9.75 -16.22 8.06
N ASN A 85 -10.02 -15.79 9.30
CA ASN A 85 -9.03 -15.14 10.18
C ASN A 85 -8.53 -13.80 9.60
N ILE A 86 -9.45 -12.89 9.24
CA ILE A 86 -9.15 -11.59 8.67
C ILE A 86 -9.73 -10.45 9.52
N TYR A 87 -9.15 -9.26 9.37
CA TYR A 87 -9.74 -8.04 9.92
C TYR A 87 -10.85 -7.45 9.03
N GLY A 88 -11.12 -8.07 7.88
CA GLY A 88 -12.07 -7.58 6.89
C GLY A 88 -11.40 -6.78 5.78
N PHE A 89 -12.16 -5.87 5.16
CA PHE A 89 -11.65 -5.04 4.08
C PHE A 89 -12.36 -3.70 3.97
N TYR A 90 -11.70 -2.76 3.32
CA TYR A 90 -12.27 -1.53 2.80
C TYR A 90 -12.21 -1.52 1.27
N TYR A 91 -13.26 -0.97 0.64
CA TYR A 91 -13.21 -0.56 -0.76
C TYR A 91 -13.88 0.81 -0.87
N THR A 92 -13.06 1.84 -0.89
CA THR A 92 -13.50 3.23 -0.71
C THR A 92 -14.29 3.81 -1.89
N PRO A 93 -14.09 3.36 -3.15
CA PRO A 93 -14.92 3.83 -4.26
C PRO A 93 -16.42 3.61 -4.03
N LEU A 94 -16.79 2.48 -3.41
CA LEU A 94 -18.17 2.15 -3.09
C LEU A 94 -18.60 2.52 -1.66
N ASN A 95 -17.75 3.21 -0.87
CA ASN A 95 -17.93 3.42 0.57
C ASN A 95 -18.12 2.11 1.36
N LEU A 96 -17.58 1.00 0.86
CA LEU A 96 -17.73 -0.31 1.48
C LEU A 96 -16.68 -0.47 2.59
N CYS A 97 -17.18 -0.77 3.80
CA CYS A 97 -16.35 -0.96 5.00
C CYS A 97 -16.86 -2.20 5.74
N ALA A 98 -16.33 -3.36 5.41
CA ALA A 98 -16.67 -4.65 6.01
C ALA A 98 -15.54 -5.13 6.91
N THR A 99 -15.36 -4.47 8.06
CA THR A 99 -14.27 -4.72 9.01
C THR A 99 -14.68 -4.38 10.43
N PHE A 100 -13.97 -4.92 11.41
CA PHE A 100 -14.07 -4.48 12.81
C PHE A 100 -13.05 -3.39 13.17
N CYS A 101 -12.22 -2.97 12.21
CA CYS A 101 -11.26 -1.88 12.41
C CYS A 101 -11.95 -0.51 12.25
N THR A 102 -11.22 0.55 12.64
CA THR A 102 -11.68 1.92 12.47
C THR A 102 -11.92 2.22 10.98
N PRO A 103 -13.02 2.88 10.59
CA PRO A 103 -13.28 3.24 9.20
C PRO A 103 -12.17 4.07 8.56
N PHE A 104 -12.08 4.02 7.22
CA PHE A 104 -11.14 4.86 6.48
C PHE A 104 -11.53 6.35 6.57
N ASP A 105 -10.54 7.25 6.48
CA ASP A 105 -10.75 8.70 6.54
C ASP A 105 -10.71 9.35 5.16
N VAL A 106 -9.81 8.87 4.28
CA VAL A 106 -9.50 9.51 3.01
C VAL A 106 -9.55 8.50 1.88
N LYS A 107 -10.35 8.80 0.85
CA LYS A 107 -10.34 8.08 -0.41
C LYS A 107 -9.09 8.43 -1.21
N GLY A 108 -8.56 7.47 -1.93
CA GLY A 108 -7.39 7.68 -2.78
C GLY A 108 -7.16 6.53 -3.75
N LYS A 109 -5.93 6.35 -4.18
CA LYS A 109 -5.57 5.48 -5.29
C LYS A 109 -4.65 4.32 -4.91
N ALA A 110 -4.34 4.15 -3.63
CA ALA A 110 -3.51 3.04 -3.15
C ALA A 110 -4.36 1.86 -2.67
N ALA A 111 -4.17 0.69 -3.25
CA ALA A 111 -4.69 -0.57 -2.72
C ALA A 111 -3.61 -1.26 -1.88
N LEU A 112 -3.96 -1.66 -0.66
CA LEU A 112 -3.05 -2.36 0.24
C LEU A 112 -3.66 -3.69 0.66
N SER A 113 -2.82 -4.71 0.82
CA SER A 113 -3.24 -5.99 1.40
C SER A 113 -2.24 -6.50 2.42
N SER A 114 -2.73 -7.31 3.36
CA SER A 114 -1.89 -7.97 4.35
C SER A 114 -2.46 -9.32 4.76
N GLN A 115 -1.58 -10.33 4.82
CA GLN A 115 -1.92 -11.61 5.44
C GLN A 115 -2.06 -11.47 6.96
N SER A 116 -1.22 -10.64 7.57
CA SER A 116 -1.18 -10.42 9.02
C SER A 116 -2.23 -9.39 9.46
N GLY A 117 -3.04 -9.75 10.44
CA GLY A 117 -4.00 -8.83 11.06
C GLY A 117 -3.31 -7.65 11.74
N GLY A 118 -2.21 -7.89 12.46
CA GLY A 118 -1.45 -6.85 13.15
C GLY A 118 -0.82 -5.84 12.18
N ILE A 119 -0.21 -6.33 11.10
CA ILE A 119 0.35 -5.45 10.04
C ILE A 119 -0.77 -4.71 9.32
N GLY A 120 -1.90 -5.35 9.03
CA GLY A 120 -3.07 -4.70 8.45
C GLY A 120 -3.58 -3.53 9.31
N MET A 121 -3.67 -3.72 10.62
CA MET A 121 -4.03 -2.64 11.56
C MET A 121 -2.99 -1.50 11.58
N ALA A 122 -1.69 -1.82 11.48
CA ALA A 122 -0.64 -0.81 11.37
C ALA A 122 -0.75 0.00 10.07
N ILE A 123 -1.08 -0.66 8.95
CA ILE A 123 -1.36 -0.01 7.66
C ILE A 123 -2.55 0.96 7.79
N ILE A 124 -3.64 0.53 8.42
CA ILE A 124 -4.82 1.36 8.67
C ILE A 124 -4.45 2.58 9.55
N GLY A 125 -3.73 2.35 10.63
CA GLY A 125 -3.26 3.41 11.53
C GLY A 125 -2.39 4.45 10.83
N PHE A 126 -1.43 4.02 10.01
CA PHE A 126 -0.59 4.91 9.21
C PHE A 126 -1.42 5.70 8.19
N SER A 127 -2.29 5.03 7.45
CA SER A 127 -3.16 5.66 6.46
C SER A 127 -3.97 6.81 7.08
N ARG A 128 -4.55 6.57 8.26
CA ARG A 128 -5.32 7.57 9.00
C ARG A 128 -4.45 8.73 9.51
N SER A 129 -3.34 8.42 10.18
CA SER A 129 -2.47 9.45 10.81
C SER A 129 -1.81 10.37 9.77
N THR A 130 -1.49 9.85 8.59
CA THR A 130 -0.85 10.61 7.50
C THR A 130 -1.84 11.14 6.46
N LYS A 131 -3.14 10.87 6.62
CA LYS A 131 -4.17 11.18 5.62
C LYS A 131 -3.86 10.60 4.24
N MET A 132 -3.19 9.45 4.20
CA MET A 132 -2.93 8.72 2.97
C MET A 132 -4.24 8.19 2.41
N GLY A 133 -4.58 8.60 1.19
CA GLY A 133 -5.78 8.13 0.51
C GLY A 133 -5.63 6.68 0.03
N VAL A 134 -6.64 5.87 0.29
CA VAL A 134 -6.68 4.47 -0.14
C VAL A 134 -7.87 4.19 -1.04
N SER A 135 -7.69 3.31 -2.04
CA SER A 135 -8.79 2.70 -2.80
C SER A 135 -9.31 1.44 -2.08
N ALA A 136 -8.38 0.65 -1.54
CA ALA A 136 -8.71 -0.56 -0.80
C ALA A 136 -7.70 -0.85 0.31
N ILE A 137 -8.14 -1.50 1.38
CA ILE A 137 -7.28 -2.23 2.33
C ILE A 137 -7.93 -3.58 2.57
N VAL A 138 -7.20 -4.67 2.31
CA VAL A 138 -7.74 -6.03 2.29
C VAL A 138 -6.96 -6.94 3.24
N GLY A 139 -7.67 -7.60 4.16
CA GLY A 139 -7.14 -8.68 4.97
C GLY A 139 -7.26 -10.01 4.23
N LEU A 140 -6.18 -10.78 4.14
CA LEU A 140 -6.17 -12.09 3.47
C LEU A 140 -6.23 -13.26 4.46
N GLY A 141 -5.61 -13.12 5.64
CA GLY A 141 -5.62 -14.14 6.68
C GLY A 141 -5.11 -15.50 6.19
N ASN A 142 -5.91 -16.55 6.38
CA ASN A 142 -5.54 -17.92 6.00
C ASN A 142 -5.60 -18.20 4.49
N LYS A 143 -6.19 -17.30 3.69
CA LYS A 143 -6.27 -17.42 2.21
C LYS A 143 -6.85 -18.77 1.77
N SER A 144 -8.01 -19.16 2.27
CA SER A 144 -8.59 -20.47 1.95
C SER A 144 -9.00 -20.61 0.48
N ASP A 145 -9.33 -19.48 -0.17
CA ASP A 145 -9.70 -19.39 -1.59
C ASP A 145 -9.04 -18.13 -2.19
N ILE A 146 -9.56 -16.94 -1.95
CA ILE A 146 -9.00 -15.69 -2.49
C ILE A 146 -7.62 -15.42 -1.87
N ASP A 147 -6.63 -15.16 -2.73
CA ASP A 147 -5.26 -14.83 -2.33
C ASP A 147 -4.68 -13.63 -3.13
N GLU A 148 -3.37 -13.50 -3.18
CA GLU A 148 -2.68 -12.34 -3.74
C GLU A 148 -2.86 -12.20 -5.26
N ASP A 149 -2.90 -13.28 -6.01
CA ASP A 149 -3.05 -13.24 -7.47
C ASP A 149 -4.48 -12.88 -7.89
N ASP A 150 -5.48 -13.31 -7.12
CA ASP A 150 -6.86 -12.83 -7.27
C ASP A 150 -6.96 -11.31 -7.07
N LEU A 151 -6.34 -10.80 -5.99
CA LEU A 151 -6.32 -9.36 -5.73
C LEU A 151 -5.58 -8.59 -6.82
N LEU A 152 -4.44 -9.09 -7.27
CA LEU A 152 -3.71 -8.48 -8.39
C LEU A 152 -4.57 -8.44 -9.65
N THR A 153 -5.27 -9.52 -9.97
CA THR A 153 -6.17 -9.61 -11.13
C THR A 153 -7.33 -8.63 -11.01
N PHE A 154 -7.92 -8.47 -9.83
CA PHE A 154 -8.96 -7.48 -9.59
C PHE A 154 -8.42 -6.05 -9.77
N PHE A 155 -7.30 -5.71 -9.12
CA PHE A 155 -6.73 -4.36 -9.19
C PHE A 155 -6.12 -4.03 -10.54
N GLU A 156 -5.80 -5.01 -11.38
CA GLU A 156 -5.38 -4.78 -12.77
C GLU A 156 -6.42 -3.96 -13.55
N HIS A 157 -7.70 -4.21 -13.29
CA HIS A 157 -8.84 -3.65 -14.00
C HIS A 157 -9.58 -2.55 -13.20
N ASP A 158 -9.17 -2.29 -11.96
CA ASP A 158 -9.79 -1.26 -11.13
C ASP A 158 -9.20 0.13 -11.42
N ASP A 159 -9.92 0.98 -12.11
CA ASP A 159 -9.52 2.36 -12.43
C ASP A 159 -9.36 3.26 -11.20
N ASN A 160 -9.90 2.84 -10.06
CA ASN A 160 -9.73 3.57 -8.80
C ASN A 160 -8.38 3.29 -8.13
N THR A 161 -7.65 2.27 -8.59
CA THR A 161 -6.35 1.87 -8.03
C THR A 161 -5.22 2.22 -8.98
N GLN A 162 -4.21 2.93 -8.50
CA GLN A 162 -3.00 3.30 -9.24
C GLN A 162 -1.74 2.59 -8.76
N ILE A 163 -1.75 2.02 -7.56
CA ILE A 163 -0.66 1.22 -6.99
C ILE A 163 -1.24 0.09 -6.14
N VAL A 164 -0.60 -1.07 -6.19
CA VAL A 164 -0.92 -2.21 -5.33
C VAL A 164 0.28 -2.47 -4.40
N ALA A 165 0.05 -2.44 -3.10
CA ALA A 165 1.07 -2.65 -2.08
C ALA A 165 0.68 -3.83 -1.17
N MET A 166 1.52 -4.87 -1.10
CA MET A 166 1.19 -6.13 -0.46
C MET A 166 2.20 -6.51 0.62
N HIS A 167 1.72 -6.90 1.79
CA HIS A 167 2.51 -7.58 2.81
C HIS A 167 2.27 -9.09 2.73
N LEU A 168 3.32 -9.86 2.44
CA LEU A 168 3.28 -11.31 2.23
C LEU A 168 4.06 -12.03 3.33
N GLU A 169 3.48 -13.10 3.86
CA GLU A 169 4.18 -14.07 4.71
C GLU A 169 4.57 -15.32 3.90
N ASP A 170 3.69 -15.78 3.03
CA ASP A 170 3.90 -16.87 2.08
C ASP A 170 3.12 -16.63 0.78
N LEU A 171 3.33 -17.49 -0.21
CA LEU A 171 2.50 -17.58 -1.43
C LEU A 171 2.07 -19.04 -1.58
N LYS A 172 0.78 -19.29 -1.80
CA LYS A 172 0.24 -20.63 -2.08
C LYS A 172 0.58 -21.08 -3.50
N ASP A 173 0.30 -20.25 -4.49
CA ASP A 173 0.68 -20.45 -5.87
C ASP A 173 1.63 -19.35 -6.35
N GLY A 174 2.94 -19.61 -6.23
CA GLY A 174 3.97 -18.67 -6.67
C GLY A 174 3.99 -18.45 -8.18
N ARG A 175 3.48 -19.40 -8.98
CA ARG A 175 3.38 -19.26 -10.44
C ARG A 175 2.23 -18.32 -10.81
N ALA A 176 1.04 -18.56 -10.29
CA ALA A 176 -0.13 -17.71 -10.52
C ALA A 176 0.16 -16.27 -10.08
N PHE A 177 0.75 -16.08 -8.87
CA PHE A 177 1.22 -14.78 -8.41
C PHE A 177 2.19 -14.11 -9.39
N SER A 178 3.25 -14.81 -9.84
CA SER A 178 4.24 -14.25 -10.76
C SER A 178 3.62 -13.83 -12.10
N GLU A 179 2.71 -14.62 -12.64
CA GLU A 179 1.99 -14.32 -13.88
C GLU A 179 1.08 -13.10 -13.73
N ALA A 180 0.31 -13.02 -12.64
CA ALA A 180 -0.52 -11.87 -12.33
C ALA A 180 0.35 -10.60 -12.11
N ALA A 181 1.39 -10.71 -11.29
CA ALA A 181 2.30 -9.60 -11.01
C ALA A 181 2.98 -9.06 -12.28
N LYS A 182 3.42 -9.93 -13.21
CA LYS A 182 3.97 -9.51 -14.52
C LYS A 182 2.98 -8.76 -15.41
N ARG A 183 1.71 -9.10 -15.34
CA ARG A 183 0.67 -8.36 -16.08
C ARG A 183 0.41 -7.01 -15.47
N VAL A 184 0.21 -6.99 -14.14
CA VAL A 184 -0.16 -5.79 -13.39
C VAL A 184 0.96 -4.76 -13.37
N SER A 185 2.22 -5.19 -13.14
CA SER A 185 3.38 -4.29 -13.06
C SER A 185 3.66 -3.50 -14.34
N LYS A 186 3.15 -3.97 -15.49
CA LYS A 186 3.20 -3.22 -16.75
C LYS A 186 2.21 -2.06 -16.83
N LYS A 187 1.19 -2.07 -16.00
CA LYS A 187 0.11 -1.08 -16.00
C LYS A 187 0.15 -0.20 -14.75
N LYS A 188 0.46 -0.80 -13.60
CA LYS A 188 0.43 -0.19 -12.28
C LYS A 188 1.60 -0.68 -11.45
N PRO A 189 2.30 0.17 -10.69
CA PRO A 189 3.33 -0.28 -9.75
C PRO A 189 2.76 -1.31 -8.76
N VAL A 190 3.49 -2.39 -8.58
CA VAL A 190 3.24 -3.41 -7.56
C VAL A 190 4.41 -3.38 -6.58
N VAL A 191 4.12 -3.21 -5.31
CA VAL A 191 5.11 -3.16 -4.22
C VAL A 191 4.85 -4.31 -3.26
N VAL A 192 5.89 -5.06 -2.91
CA VAL A 192 5.78 -6.21 -2.01
C VAL A 192 6.75 -6.11 -0.85
N LEU A 193 6.23 -6.21 0.35
CA LEU A 193 6.99 -6.49 1.57
C LEU A 193 6.87 -7.98 1.91
N LYS A 194 7.93 -8.76 1.68
CA LYS A 194 7.99 -10.17 2.06
C LYS A 194 8.54 -10.32 3.47
N ALA A 195 7.72 -10.83 4.40
CA ALA A 195 8.15 -11.18 5.75
C ALA A 195 8.93 -12.51 5.78
N GLY A 196 9.68 -12.75 6.86
CA GLY A 196 10.46 -14.00 7.00
C GLY A 196 11.68 -14.09 6.08
N ARG A 197 12.36 -12.97 5.83
CA ARG A 197 13.53 -12.88 4.94
C ARG A 197 14.77 -13.60 5.47
N THR A 198 15.00 -13.58 6.77
CA THR A 198 16.14 -14.25 7.42
C THR A 198 15.75 -15.65 7.89
N SER A 199 16.72 -16.53 8.12
CA SER A 199 16.45 -17.88 8.63
C SER A 199 15.69 -17.89 9.98
N LEU A 200 15.94 -16.92 10.84
CA LEU A 200 15.20 -16.73 12.09
C LEU A 200 13.79 -16.23 11.84
N GLY A 201 13.65 -15.21 10.99
CA GLY A 201 12.35 -14.67 10.58
C GLY A 201 11.50 -15.71 9.85
N ALA A 202 12.12 -16.53 9.01
CA ALA A 202 11.48 -17.64 8.32
C ALA A 202 10.89 -18.67 9.29
N ARG A 203 11.63 -19.07 10.33
CA ARG A 203 11.13 -19.96 11.40
C ARG A 203 9.99 -19.32 12.18
N ALA A 204 10.09 -18.02 12.49
CA ALA A 204 9.03 -17.30 13.19
C ALA A 204 7.74 -17.24 12.32
N ALA A 205 7.85 -16.94 11.02
CA ALA A 205 6.72 -16.95 10.09
C ALA A 205 6.08 -18.34 9.99
N SER A 206 6.88 -19.42 9.84
CA SER A 206 6.36 -20.79 9.79
C SER A 206 5.62 -21.20 11.07
N SER A 207 6.09 -20.75 12.23
CA SER A 207 5.42 -21.02 13.51
C SER A 207 4.09 -20.26 13.63
N HIS A 208 3.97 -19.11 12.94
CA HIS A 208 2.78 -18.26 12.98
C HIS A 208 1.71 -18.69 11.95
N THR A 209 2.13 -19.07 10.75
CA THR A 209 1.20 -19.38 9.63
C THR A 209 1.07 -20.88 9.36
N GLY A 210 1.92 -21.72 9.94
CA GLY A 210 2.02 -23.14 9.59
C GLY A 210 2.62 -23.41 8.21
N ALA A 211 2.96 -22.38 7.45
CA ALA A 211 3.52 -22.51 6.11
C ALA A 211 5.04 -22.70 6.13
N LEU A 212 5.59 -23.51 5.23
CA LEU A 212 7.04 -23.61 5.01
C LEU A 212 7.57 -22.29 4.45
N ALA A 213 8.48 -21.67 5.20
CA ALA A 213 9.15 -20.45 4.73
C ALA A 213 10.02 -20.78 3.52
N GLY A 214 9.68 -20.19 2.38
CA GLY A 214 10.46 -20.31 1.16
C GLY A 214 11.82 -19.61 1.25
N ASN A 215 12.74 -19.95 0.36
CA ASN A 215 14.04 -19.29 0.24
C ASN A 215 13.88 -17.85 -0.24
N ASP A 216 14.35 -16.88 0.55
CA ASP A 216 14.24 -15.45 0.26
C ASP A 216 14.87 -15.04 -1.08
N LYS A 217 15.94 -15.73 -1.49
CA LYS A 217 16.58 -15.49 -2.79
C LYS A 217 15.64 -15.80 -3.96
N ILE A 218 14.83 -16.85 -3.85
CA ILE A 218 13.83 -17.18 -4.86
C ILE A 218 12.77 -16.07 -4.94
N TYR A 219 12.29 -15.59 -3.81
CA TYR A 219 11.37 -14.45 -3.79
C TYR A 219 11.96 -13.20 -4.43
N GLU A 220 13.23 -12.86 -4.10
CA GLU A 220 13.93 -11.73 -4.70
C GLU A 220 13.95 -11.81 -6.22
N ASP A 221 14.36 -12.97 -6.74
CA ASP A 221 14.52 -13.19 -8.18
C ASP A 221 13.16 -13.19 -8.91
N VAL A 222 12.14 -13.83 -8.33
CA VAL A 222 10.78 -13.85 -8.90
C VAL A 222 10.14 -12.46 -8.89
N LEU A 223 10.23 -11.72 -7.79
CA LEU A 223 9.69 -10.38 -7.69
C LEU A 223 10.36 -9.45 -8.71
N LYS A 224 11.70 -9.51 -8.83
CA LYS A 224 12.45 -8.74 -9.81
C LYS A 224 12.06 -9.10 -11.25
N GLN A 225 11.94 -10.39 -11.59
CA GLN A 225 11.51 -10.84 -12.92
C GLN A 225 10.07 -10.46 -13.25
N SER A 226 9.25 -10.26 -12.23
CA SER A 226 7.86 -9.85 -12.38
C SER A 226 7.67 -8.33 -12.42
N GLY A 227 8.75 -7.53 -12.37
CA GLY A 227 8.67 -6.08 -12.35
C GLY A 227 8.12 -5.51 -11.04
N VAL A 228 8.15 -6.28 -9.96
CA VAL A 228 7.65 -5.90 -8.65
C VAL A 228 8.73 -5.16 -7.86
N ILE A 229 8.36 -4.05 -7.25
CA ILE A 229 9.21 -3.29 -6.34
C ILE A 229 9.24 -4.00 -4.99
N ARG A 230 10.42 -4.39 -4.52
CA ARG A 230 10.56 -5.01 -3.21
C ARG A 230 10.79 -3.98 -2.13
N ALA A 231 9.82 -3.81 -1.22
CA ALA A 231 9.99 -3.06 0.02
C ALA A 231 10.85 -3.85 1.01
N ARG A 232 11.74 -3.17 1.74
CA ARG A 232 12.64 -3.78 2.74
C ARG A 232 12.09 -3.64 4.16
N SER A 233 11.15 -2.72 4.36
CA SER A 233 10.50 -2.43 5.64
C SER A 233 9.02 -2.09 5.42
N LEU A 234 8.25 -2.12 6.50
CA LEU A 234 6.86 -1.63 6.48
C LEU A 234 6.82 -0.14 6.11
N GLN A 235 7.81 0.62 6.56
CA GLN A 235 7.92 2.03 6.22
C GLN A 235 8.10 2.23 4.71
N ASP A 236 8.98 1.46 4.05
CA ASP A 236 9.14 1.53 2.59
C ASP A 236 7.81 1.23 1.87
N LEU A 237 7.15 0.12 2.26
CA LEU A 237 5.85 -0.26 1.68
C LEU A 237 4.84 0.90 1.72
N LEU A 238 4.74 1.53 2.88
CA LEU A 238 3.79 2.63 3.12
C LEU A 238 4.20 3.92 2.41
N GLN A 239 5.49 4.24 2.35
CA GLN A 239 5.98 5.42 1.64
C GLN A 239 5.80 5.27 0.11
N PHE A 240 6.07 4.10 -0.45
CA PHE A 240 5.76 3.83 -1.87
C PHE A 240 4.26 3.94 -2.14
N ALA A 241 3.42 3.32 -1.30
CA ALA A 241 1.96 3.40 -1.45
C ALA A 241 1.44 4.84 -1.37
N ARG A 242 2.08 5.69 -0.57
CA ARG A 242 1.71 7.10 -0.42
C ARG A 242 2.23 7.99 -1.56
N GLY A 243 3.48 7.79 -1.98
CA GLY A 243 4.17 8.68 -2.91
C GLY A 243 3.82 8.43 -4.37
N VAL A 244 3.86 7.17 -4.79
CA VAL A 244 3.72 6.80 -6.21
C VAL A 244 2.41 7.27 -6.85
N PRO A 245 1.24 7.20 -6.20
CA PRO A 245 -0.01 7.66 -6.83
C PRO A 245 -0.11 9.17 -7.04
N VAL A 246 0.71 9.95 -6.38
CA VAL A 246 0.63 11.43 -6.40
C VAL A 246 1.80 12.08 -7.13
N LEU A 247 2.92 11.38 -7.28
CA LEU A 247 4.08 11.87 -7.97
C LEU A 247 3.99 11.54 -9.47
N PRO A 248 4.30 12.49 -10.37
CA PRO A 248 4.41 12.21 -11.80
C PRO A 248 5.61 11.29 -12.07
N THR A 249 5.50 10.48 -13.11
CA THR A 249 6.63 9.66 -13.58
C THR A 249 7.74 10.57 -14.12
N PRO A 250 8.99 10.45 -13.63
CA PRO A 250 10.12 11.21 -14.15
C PRO A 250 10.33 10.94 -15.64
N LYS A 251 10.66 11.98 -16.41
CA LYS A 251 10.91 11.87 -17.87
C LYS A 251 12.28 11.31 -18.22
N GLY A 252 13.15 11.11 -17.23
CA GLY A 252 14.51 10.59 -17.37
C GLY A 252 15.18 10.39 -16.02
N GLU A 253 16.51 10.29 -16.00
CA GLU A 253 17.26 9.83 -14.82
C GLU A 253 17.95 10.96 -14.04
N ASN A 254 18.03 12.19 -14.59
CA ASN A 254 18.74 13.28 -13.95
C ASN A 254 18.02 13.80 -12.70
N VAL A 255 18.69 13.70 -11.58
CA VAL A 255 18.19 14.17 -10.27
C VAL A 255 19.03 15.36 -9.81
N VAL A 256 18.36 16.39 -9.28
CA VAL A 256 18.99 17.50 -8.58
C VAL A 256 18.48 17.55 -7.14
N ILE A 257 19.39 17.73 -6.19
CA ILE A 257 19.06 17.93 -4.79
C ILE A 257 19.09 19.42 -4.50
N ILE A 258 18.06 19.96 -3.88
CA ILE A 258 18.00 21.33 -3.33
C ILE A 258 17.81 21.21 -1.83
N THR A 259 18.71 21.81 -1.03
CA THR A 259 18.65 21.65 0.43
C THR A 259 18.98 22.93 1.16
N GLY A 260 18.32 23.20 2.29
CA GLY A 260 18.69 24.21 3.25
C GLY A 260 19.72 23.76 4.30
N ALA A 261 20.24 22.54 4.16
CA ALA A 261 21.22 21.98 5.10
C ALA A 261 22.28 21.17 4.36
N GLY A 262 23.49 21.71 4.23
CA GLY A 262 24.58 21.10 3.47
C GLY A 262 24.89 19.66 3.90
N GLY A 263 24.94 19.39 5.21
CA GLY A 263 25.13 18.02 5.73
C GLY A 263 24.03 17.04 5.28
N SER A 264 22.78 17.48 5.22
CA SER A 264 21.70 16.66 4.66
C SER A 264 21.88 16.43 3.16
N GLY A 265 22.38 17.43 2.43
CA GLY A 265 22.72 17.29 1.01
C GLY A 265 23.72 16.18 0.75
N VAL A 266 24.77 16.06 1.59
CA VAL A 266 25.76 14.99 1.50
C VAL A 266 25.09 13.61 1.71
N LEU A 267 24.31 13.45 2.77
CA LEU A 267 23.62 12.19 3.05
C LEU A 267 22.62 11.81 1.95
N LEU A 268 21.91 12.78 1.39
CA LEU A 268 21.02 12.58 0.26
C LEU A 268 21.76 12.15 -0.99
N SER A 269 22.97 12.71 -1.23
CA SER A 269 23.82 12.31 -2.36
C SER A 269 24.27 10.86 -2.24
N ASP A 270 24.75 10.44 -1.07
CA ASP A 270 25.10 9.04 -0.82
C ASP A 270 23.92 8.13 -1.06
N ALA A 271 22.73 8.47 -0.51
CA ALA A 271 21.51 7.70 -0.69
C ALA A 271 21.08 7.61 -2.17
N CYS A 272 21.25 8.67 -2.96
CA CYS A 272 20.97 8.65 -4.40
C CYS A 272 21.88 7.64 -5.13
N VAL A 273 23.17 7.70 -4.86
CA VAL A 273 24.18 6.79 -5.47
C VAL A 273 23.91 5.34 -5.08
N ASP A 274 23.67 5.08 -3.79
CA ASP A 274 23.37 3.74 -3.26
C ASP A 274 22.10 3.11 -3.89
N ASN A 275 21.16 3.96 -4.32
CA ASN A 275 19.93 3.53 -4.99
C ASN A 275 19.98 3.67 -6.52
N GLY A 276 21.16 3.92 -7.09
CA GLY A 276 21.37 3.97 -8.54
C GLY A 276 20.74 5.17 -9.24
N LEU A 277 20.45 6.25 -8.52
CA LEU A 277 19.98 7.50 -9.11
C LEU A 277 21.14 8.29 -9.71
N ASN A 278 20.90 8.93 -10.86
CA ASN A 278 21.90 9.77 -11.52
C ASN A 278 21.85 11.20 -10.99
N LEU A 279 22.76 11.56 -10.10
CA LEU A 279 22.95 12.95 -9.70
C LEU A 279 23.58 13.72 -10.88
N MET A 280 22.78 14.59 -11.50
CA MET A 280 23.18 15.37 -12.66
C MET A 280 24.40 16.25 -12.33
N THR A 281 25.46 16.16 -13.13
CA THR A 281 26.54 17.15 -13.08
C THR A 281 25.96 18.50 -13.49
N MET A 282 26.08 19.51 -12.61
CA MET A 282 25.47 20.84 -12.86
C MET A 282 26.15 21.55 -14.04
N PRO A 283 25.42 21.86 -15.13
CA PRO A 283 25.95 22.67 -16.21
C PRO A 283 26.26 24.12 -15.77
N SER A 284 27.23 24.76 -16.37
CA SER A 284 27.69 26.11 -15.98
C SER A 284 26.60 27.18 -16.09
N ASP A 285 25.72 27.09 -17.07
CA ASP A 285 24.60 28.01 -17.26
C ASP A 285 23.55 27.84 -16.13
N LEU A 286 23.32 26.61 -15.71
CA LEU A 286 22.37 26.30 -14.66
C LEU A 286 22.98 26.64 -13.28
N ASP A 287 24.27 26.37 -13.06
CA ASP A 287 25.01 26.84 -11.86
C ASP A 287 24.86 28.37 -11.73
N ALA A 288 25.13 29.12 -12.80
CA ALA A 288 24.99 30.56 -12.81
C ALA A 288 23.54 31.05 -12.60
N ALA A 289 22.55 30.27 -13.03
CA ALA A 289 21.15 30.57 -12.80
C ALA A 289 20.75 30.37 -11.31
N PHE A 290 21.16 29.27 -10.71
CA PHE A 290 20.92 29.02 -9.27
C PHE A 290 21.62 30.06 -8.39
N ARG A 291 22.85 30.47 -8.73
CA ARG A 291 23.59 31.50 -7.97
C ARG A 291 22.86 32.83 -7.84
N LYS A 292 21.93 33.15 -8.70
CA LYS A 292 21.11 34.38 -8.60
C LYS A 292 20.16 34.36 -7.43
N PHE A 293 19.81 33.18 -6.93
CA PHE A 293 18.79 32.98 -5.89
C PHE A 293 19.35 32.52 -4.55
N ILE A 294 20.59 32.03 -4.51
CA ILE A 294 21.23 31.52 -3.30
C ILE A 294 22.24 32.52 -2.74
N PRO A 295 22.55 32.47 -1.43
CA PRO A 295 23.55 33.36 -0.84
C PRO A 295 24.97 33.09 -1.40
N PRO A 296 25.90 34.06 -1.35
CA PRO A 296 27.24 33.92 -1.89
C PRO A 296 28.03 32.73 -1.33
N PHE A 297 27.73 32.31 -0.09
CA PHE A 297 28.35 31.17 0.59
C PHE A 297 27.61 29.85 0.40
N GLY A 298 26.50 29.86 -0.33
CA GLY A 298 25.80 28.64 -0.77
C GLY A 298 26.51 27.97 -1.92
N ALA A 299 26.09 26.75 -2.25
CA ALA A 299 26.61 25.99 -3.37
C ALA A 299 25.56 25.81 -4.46
N ALA A 300 25.90 26.12 -5.72
CA ALA A 300 25.03 25.97 -6.87
C ALA A 300 25.27 24.69 -7.67
N GLY A 301 26.17 23.83 -7.20
CA GLY A 301 26.37 22.49 -7.77
C GLY A 301 25.20 21.54 -7.46
N ASN A 302 25.46 20.24 -7.54
CA ASN A 302 24.46 19.25 -7.10
C ASN A 302 25.06 18.47 -5.92
N PRO A 303 24.61 18.66 -4.70
CA PRO A 303 23.42 19.43 -4.22
C PRO A 303 23.52 20.95 -4.42
N VAL A 304 22.37 21.60 -4.69
CA VAL A 304 22.21 23.03 -4.54
C VAL A 304 21.97 23.33 -3.05
N ASP A 305 22.96 23.89 -2.37
CA ASP A 305 22.84 24.26 -0.96
C ASP A 305 22.44 25.72 -0.82
N ILE A 306 21.19 25.95 -0.44
CA ILE A 306 20.64 27.29 -0.23
C ILE A 306 20.88 27.79 1.18
N THR A 307 21.49 27.00 2.05
CA THR A 307 21.73 27.25 3.48
C THR A 307 20.48 27.40 4.36
N GLY A 308 20.64 27.25 5.68
CA GLY A 308 19.48 27.22 6.62
C GLY A 308 18.92 28.58 7.01
N GLY A 309 19.58 29.68 6.62
CA GLY A 309 19.20 31.06 6.97
C GLY A 309 18.30 31.75 5.93
N GLU A 310 17.95 31.08 4.86
CA GLU A 310 17.29 31.69 3.73
C GLU A 310 15.75 31.80 3.91
N PRO A 311 15.15 32.87 3.36
CA PRO A 311 13.71 33.05 3.39
C PRO A 311 13.00 32.03 2.49
N PRO A 312 11.68 31.83 2.67
CA PRO A 312 10.87 30.89 1.86
C PRO A 312 10.97 31.15 0.34
N THR A 313 11.18 32.39 -0.07
CA THR A 313 11.36 32.80 -1.49
C THR A 313 12.57 32.18 -2.14
N THR A 314 13.64 31.86 -1.39
CA THR A 314 14.81 31.17 -1.91
C THR A 314 14.46 29.75 -2.32
N TYR A 315 13.70 29.01 -1.51
CA TYR A 315 13.12 27.72 -1.90
C TYR A 315 12.21 27.85 -3.12
N GLN A 316 11.32 28.85 -3.11
CA GLN A 316 10.39 29.09 -4.23
C GLN A 316 11.12 29.23 -5.55
N ASN A 317 12.12 30.13 -5.61
CA ASN A 317 12.83 30.44 -6.83
C ASN A 317 13.74 29.29 -7.30
N THR A 318 14.43 28.62 -6.39
CA THR A 318 15.31 27.49 -6.72
C THR A 318 14.53 26.26 -7.16
N VAL A 319 13.40 25.97 -6.52
CA VAL A 319 12.52 24.86 -6.93
C VAL A 319 11.85 25.15 -8.27
N ARG A 320 11.38 26.38 -8.50
CA ARG A 320 10.83 26.80 -9.79
C ARG A 320 11.85 26.62 -10.91
N LEU A 321 13.06 27.16 -10.73
CA LEU A 321 14.15 27.02 -11.71
C LEU A 321 14.45 25.54 -12.01
N GLY A 322 14.47 24.69 -10.98
CA GLY A 322 14.73 23.28 -11.17
C GLY A 322 13.59 22.52 -11.86
N LEU A 323 12.33 22.96 -11.70
CA LEU A 323 11.18 22.36 -12.39
C LEU A 323 11.02 22.87 -13.83
N GLU A 324 11.49 24.08 -14.16
CA GLU A 324 11.44 24.68 -15.48
C GLU A 324 12.52 24.13 -16.43
N ASP A 325 13.64 23.63 -15.92
CA ASP A 325 14.73 23.12 -16.74
C ASP A 325 14.49 21.67 -17.20
N GLU A 326 14.27 21.46 -18.48
CA GLU A 326 13.95 20.14 -19.06
C GLU A 326 15.05 19.09 -18.89
N ARG A 327 16.27 19.47 -18.55
CA ARG A 327 17.39 18.55 -18.26
C ARG A 327 17.26 17.92 -16.88
N ILE A 328 16.46 18.51 -15.98
CA ILE A 328 16.20 18.02 -14.63
C ILE A 328 14.91 17.19 -14.67
N HIS A 329 14.99 15.92 -14.33
CA HIS A 329 13.86 15.00 -14.42
C HIS A 329 13.21 14.75 -13.06
N ALA A 330 13.92 14.98 -11.97
CA ALA A 330 13.39 14.94 -10.62
C ALA A 330 14.16 15.86 -9.67
N LEU A 331 13.44 16.43 -8.69
CA LEU A 331 14.02 17.20 -7.60
C LEU A 331 13.85 16.44 -6.28
N ILE A 332 14.90 16.41 -5.47
CA ILE A 332 14.87 15.98 -4.08
C ILE A 332 15.05 17.22 -3.20
N LEU A 333 14.06 17.52 -2.36
CA LEU A 333 14.07 18.69 -1.50
C LEU A 333 14.46 18.32 -0.08
N GLY A 334 15.64 18.78 0.36
CA GLY A 334 16.10 18.70 1.73
C GLY A 334 15.63 19.90 2.53
N TYR A 335 14.54 19.74 3.31
CA TYR A 335 14.02 20.81 4.15
C TYR A 335 14.65 20.80 5.53
N TRP A 336 15.07 21.98 5.98
CA TRP A 336 15.53 22.23 7.34
C TRP A 336 14.55 23.16 8.07
N HIS A 337 14.04 22.70 9.22
CA HIS A 337 13.14 23.51 10.03
C HIS A 337 13.91 24.63 10.72
N THR A 338 13.59 25.87 10.37
CA THR A 338 14.10 27.08 11.01
C THR A 338 12.95 28.00 11.40
N ILE A 339 13.26 28.99 12.23
CA ILE A 339 12.30 30.08 12.59
C ILE A 339 11.94 30.92 11.35
N ILE A 340 12.87 31.03 10.39
CA ILE A 340 12.70 31.84 9.17
C ILE A 340 11.76 31.16 8.19
N THR A 341 11.85 29.85 8.07
CA THR A 341 10.99 29.06 7.18
C THR A 341 10.33 27.94 7.98
N PRO A 342 9.19 28.20 8.65
CA PRO A 342 8.41 27.19 9.35
C PRO A 342 7.85 26.12 8.38
N PRO A 343 7.58 24.87 8.83
CA PRO A 343 7.12 23.77 7.97
C PRO A 343 5.90 24.09 7.12
N MET A 344 4.91 24.76 7.70
CA MET A 344 3.69 25.12 6.98
C MET A 344 3.93 26.16 5.88
N VAL A 345 4.86 27.09 6.11
CA VAL A 345 5.25 28.08 5.10
C VAL A 345 6.01 27.40 3.97
N PHE A 346 6.96 26.52 4.28
CA PHE A 346 7.66 25.70 3.29
C PHE A 346 6.68 24.89 2.44
N ALA A 347 5.80 24.13 3.08
CA ALA A 347 4.81 23.29 2.38
C ALA A 347 3.92 24.15 1.45
N LYS A 348 3.46 25.31 1.90
CA LYS A 348 2.65 26.21 1.09
C LYS A 348 3.39 26.68 -0.15
N VAL A 349 4.61 27.21 0.03
CA VAL A 349 5.45 27.72 -1.07
C VAL A 349 5.73 26.63 -2.13
N ILE A 350 6.10 25.42 -1.69
CA ILE A 350 6.36 24.31 -2.63
C ILE A 350 5.06 23.90 -3.36
N THR A 351 3.93 23.86 -2.64
CA THR A 351 2.64 23.52 -3.25
C THR A 351 2.24 24.53 -4.32
N GLU A 352 2.41 25.82 -4.05
CA GLU A 352 2.12 26.91 -5.00
C GLU A 352 2.97 26.76 -6.28
N VAL A 353 4.29 26.57 -6.14
CA VAL A 353 5.18 26.37 -7.30
C VAL A 353 4.77 25.14 -8.12
N VAL A 354 4.48 24.01 -7.47
CA VAL A 354 4.08 22.79 -8.17
C VAL A 354 2.72 22.96 -8.88
N GLN A 355 1.79 23.70 -8.29
CA GLN A 355 0.50 24.00 -8.94
C GLN A 355 0.68 24.86 -10.17
N GLU A 356 1.44 25.97 -10.08
CA GLU A 356 1.75 26.84 -11.23
C GLU A 356 2.41 26.10 -12.41
N MET A 357 3.19 25.04 -12.11
CA MET A 357 3.86 24.24 -13.16
C MET A 357 2.98 23.15 -13.79
N ARG A 358 1.77 22.92 -13.24
CA ARG A 358 0.81 21.94 -13.78
C ARG A 358 -0.22 22.56 -14.71
N ASP A 359 -0.46 23.87 -14.56
CA ASP A 359 -1.34 24.68 -15.42
C ASP A 359 -0.61 25.16 -16.66
#